data_f33203de7a891be63ea1bef37514f51b
#
_entry.id   f33203de7a891be63ea1bef37514f51b
#
_cell.length_a   1.000
_cell.length_b   1.000
_cell.length_c   1.000
_cell.angle_alpha   90.00
_cell.angle_beta   90.00
_cell.angle_gamma   90.00
#
_symmetry.space_group_name_H-M   'P 1'
#
loop_
_entity.id
_entity.type
_entity.pdbx_description
1 polymer ?
#
loop_
_entity_poly.entity_id
_entity_poly.type
_entity_poly.pdbx_seq_one_letter_code
_entity_poly.pdbx_strand_id
1 'polypeptide(L)'
;DTIKQKGGLAPFPTRTESEYDTFGVGHSSTSISAALGMAVAAAHRNEQRSVVAVIGDGALTAGLAWEAMLNADARKANLIVVLNDNDMSISENVGALSRYLTRIISSRTYAKVREGGKRFLEPMPTMREFARRSEEHLKGMVLPSTLFEERGFTYHGVVDGHDVKELVSTLRRLRGREGPQ
;
A
#
# COMPACT_ATOMS: atom_id res chain seq x y z
N ASP A 1 -13.15 12.46 -25.16
CA ASP A 1 -14.50 11.85 -25.01
C ASP A 1 -14.76 10.72 -26.04
N THR A 2 -13.75 9.85 -26.29
CA THR A 2 -13.87 8.76 -27.25
C THR A 2 -13.93 7.38 -26.57
N ILE A 3 -13.91 7.32 -25.24
CA ILE A 3 -13.96 6.05 -24.48
C ILE A 3 -15.24 5.29 -24.80
N LYS A 4 -15.14 4.00 -25.07
CA LYS A 4 -16.24 3.09 -25.44
C LYS A 4 -16.93 3.40 -26.77
N GLN A 5 -16.38 4.28 -27.60
CA GLN A 5 -16.92 4.57 -28.93
C GLN A 5 -16.18 3.76 -29.99
N LYS A 6 -16.83 3.53 -31.14
CA LYS A 6 -16.19 2.86 -32.28
C LYS A 6 -15.00 3.68 -32.78
N GLY A 7 -13.81 3.10 -32.78
CA GLY A 7 -12.56 3.77 -33.13
C GLY A 7 -11.98 4.68 -32.06
N GLY A 8 -12.57 4.69 -30.85
CA GLY A 8 -12.05 5.40 -29.70
C GLY A 8 -11.29 4.48 -28.73
N LEU A 9 -11.03 4.99 -27.53
CA LEU A 9 -10.32 4.26 -26.48
C LEU A 9 -11.14 3.12 -25.91
N ALA A 10 -10.48 2.02 -25.59
CA ALA A 10 -11.06 0.90 -24.87
C ALA A 10 -11.60 1.33 -23.50
N PRO A 11 -12.60 0.60 -22.94
CA PRO A 11 -13.14 0.92 -21.61
C PRO A 11 -12.18 0.62 -20.47
N PHE A 12 -11.14 -0.13 -20.73
CA PHE A 12 -10.12 -0.54 -19.75
C PHE A 12 -8.72 -0.42 -20.36
N PRO A 13 -7.67 -0.27 -19.54
CA PRO A 13 -6.29 -0.23 -20.02
C PRO A 13 -5.96 -1.46 -20.87
N THR A 14 -5.32 -1.23 -22.00
CA THR A 14 -4.88 -2.31 -22.91
C THR A 14 -3.52 -1.98 -23.51
N ARG A 15 -2.63 -2.98 -23.54
CA ARG A 15 -1.26 -2.84 -24.03
C ARG A 15 -1.14 -2.46 -25.50
N THR A 16 -2.22 -2.57 -26.24
CA THR A 16 -2.26 -2.20 -27.67
C THR A 16 -2.51 -0.71 -27.90
N GLU A 17 -2.96 0.03 -26.89
CA GLU A 17 -3.27 1.45 -27.00
C GLU A 17 -2.13 2.37 -26.56
N SER A 18 -1.31 1.93 -25.58
CA SER A 18 -0.23 2.73 -25.05
C SER A 18 0.93 1.88 -24.54
N GLU A 19 2.15 2.36 -24.73
CA GLU A 19 3.35 1.78 -24.12
C GLU A 19 3.36 1.91 -22.58
N TYR A 20 2.57 2.82 -22.02
CA TYR A 20 2.40 3.03 -20.60
C TYR A 20 1.37 2.08 -19.97
N ASP A 21 0.58 1.37 -20.77
CA ASP A 21 -0.34 0.36 -20.30
C ASP A 21 0.40 -0.97 -20.14
N THR A 22 1.00 -1.16 -18.99
CA THR A 22 1.86 -2.32 -18.69
C THR A 22 1.11 -3.63 -18.57
N PHE A 23 -0.20 -3.58 -18.30
CA PHE A 23 -1.04 -4.75 -18.09
C PHE A 23 -2.47 -4.49 -18.58
N GLY A 24 -2.98 -5.37 -19.43
CA GLY A 24 -4.38 -5.34 -19.86
C GLY A 24 -5.30 -5.87 -18.76
N VAL A 25 -6.33 -5.12 -18.39
CA VAL A 25 -7.19 -5.45 -17.26
C VAL A 25 -8.64 -5.10 -17.57
N GLY A 26 -9.59 -5.89 -17.04
CA GLY A 26 -11.02 -5.62 -17.06
C GLY A 26 -11.71 -5.94 -15.74
N HIS A 27 -11.01 -6.64 -14.83
CA HIS A 27 -11.47 -6.99 -13.50
C HIS A 27 -10.70 -6.23 -12.45
N SER A 28 -11.36 -5.80 -11.39
CA SER A 28 -10.72 -5.20 -10.21
C SER A 28 -9.87 -6.24 -9.46
N SER A 29 -9.08 -5.77 -8.50
CA SER A 29 -8.36 -6.61 -7.54
C SER A 29 -7.20 -7.45 -8.10
N THR A 30 -6.82 -7.26 -9.37
CA THR A 30 -5.78 -8.05 -10.06
C THR A 30 -4.39 -7.45 -9.99
N SER A 31 -4.26 -6.17 -9.59
CA SER A 31 -3.01 -5.42 -9.69
C SER A 31 -1.85 -6.05 -8.90
N ILE A 32 -2.10 -6.52 -7.67
CA ILE A 32 -1.05 -7.12 -6.83
C ILE A 32 -0.55 -8.42 -7.45
N SER A 33 -1.45 -9.31 -7.92
CA SER A 33 -1.07 -10.57 -8.58
C SER A 33 -0.26 -10.34 -9.84
N ALA A 34 -0.68 -9.38 -10.68
CA ALA A 34 0.02 -9.05 -11.91
C ALA A 34 1.41 -8.47 -11.61
N ALA A 35 1.49 -7.53 -10.67
CA ALA A 35 2.75 -6.92 -10.26
C ALA A 35 3.70 -7.94 -9.61
N LEU A 36 3.18 -8.87 -8.80
CA LEU A 36 3.98 -9.97 -8.25
C LEU A 36 4.60 -10.81 -9.36
N GLY A 37 3.81 -11.18 -10.39
CA GLY A 37 4.34 -11.91 -11.55
C GLY A 37 5.45 -11.15 -12.26
N MET A 38 5.30 -9.83 -12.43
CA MET A 38 6.33 -8.95 -13.01
C MET A 38 7.59 -8.87 -12.14
N ALA A 39 7.45 -8.76 -10.82
CA ALA A 39 8.58 -8.72 -9.89
C ALA A 39 9.36 -10.05 -9.88
N VAL A 40 8.65 -11.17 -9.87
CA VAL A 40 9.27 -12.51 -9.96
C VAL A 40 10.00 -12.70 -11.28
N ALA A 41 9.38 -12.30 -12.41
CA ALA A 41 10.02 -12.39 -13.71
C ALA A 41 11.27 -11.51 -13.82
N ALA A 42 11.24 -10.30 -13.26
CA ALA A 42 12.40 -9.41 -13.21
C ALA A 42 13.54 -10.02 -12.38
N ALA A 43 13.24 -10.61 -11.22
CA ALA A 43 14.22 -11.30 -10.38
C ALA A 43 14.86 -12.48 -11.11
N HIS A 44 14.07 -13.32 -11.79
CA HIS A 44 14.60 -14.43 -12.59
C HIS A 44 15.50 -14.00 -13.75
N ARG A 45 15.29 -12.80 -14.27
CA ARG A 45 16.12 -12.22 -15.35
C ARG A 45 17.27 -11.38 -14.84
N ASN A 46 17.44 -11.25 -13.53
CA ASN A 46 18.40 -10.33 -12.90
C ASN A 46 18.22 -8.86 -13.37
N GLU A 47 16.97 -8.47 -13.66
CA GLU A 47 16.65 -7.10 -14.06
C GLU A 47 16.43 -6.21 -12.83
N GLN A 48 17.10 -5.05 -12.80
CA GLN A 48 16.87 -4.02 -11.78
C GLN A 48 15.59 -3.25 -12.13
N ARG A 49 14.46 -3.74 -11.65
CA ARG A 49 13.15 -3.15 -11.94
C ARG A 49 12.37 -2.87 -10.66
N SER A 50 11.84 -1.66 -10.53
CA SER A 50 10.88 -1.33 -9.47
C SER A 50 9.48 -1.65 -9.97
N VAL A 51 8.76 -2.48 -9.23
CA VAL A 51 7.38 -2.88 -9.56
C VAL A 51 6.44 -2.29 -8.51
N VAL A 52 5.42 -1.59 -8.97
CA VAL A 52 4.45 -0.91 -8.11
C VAL A 52 3.04 -1.38 -8.49
N ALA A 53 2.29 -1.86 -7.52
CA ALA A 53 0.86 -2.15 -7.65
C ALA A 53 0.07 -1.05 -6.95
N VAL A 54 -0.90 -0.45 -7.65
CA VAL A 54 -1.87 0.46 -7.04
C VAL A 54 -3.20 -0.28 -6.95
N ILE A 55 -3.80 -0.27 -5.76
CA ILE A 55 -5.08 -0.94 -5.50
C ILE A 55 -5.97 -0.04 -4.64
N GLY A 56 -7.26 0.03 -4.97
CA GLY A 56 -8.24 0.71 -4.14
C GLY A 56 -8.64 -0.10 -2.91
N ASP A 57 -9.15 0.57 -1.88
CA ASP A 57 -9.62 -0.03 -0.63
C ASP A 57 -10.71 -1.09 -0.87
N GLY A 58 -11.72 -0.78 -1.68
CA GLY A 58 -12.75 -1.73 -2.07
C GLY A 58 -12.21 -2.93 -2.82
N ALA A 59 -11.24 -2.73 -3.73
CA ALA A 59 -10.61 -3.81 -4.50
C ALA A 59 -9.71 -4.70 -3.62
N LEU A 60 -9.14 -4.19 -2.55
CA LEU A 60 -8.35 -4.96 -1.59
C LEU A 60 -9.18 -5.98 -0.81
N THR A 61 -10.51 -5.86 -0.80
CA THR A 61 -11.40 -6.82 -0.12
C THR A 61 -11.46 -8.20 -0.80
N ALA A 62 -11.03 -8.32 -2.04
CA ALA A 62 -11.09 -9.57 -2.79
C ALA A 62 -9.99 -10.57 -2.37
N GLY A 63 -10.33 -11.85 -2.34
CA GLY A 63 -9.42 -12.94 -1.98
C GLY A 63 -8.15 -12.96 -2.81
N LEU A 64 -8.25 -12.71 -4.13
CA LEU A 64 -7.12 -12.67 -5.05
C LEU A 64 -6.02 -11.67 -4.58
N ALA A 65 -6.40 -10.51 -4.05
CA ALA A 65 -5.45 -9.54 -3.53
C ALA A 65 -4.69 -10.09 -2.30
N TRP A 66 -5.40 -10.75 -1.40
CA TRP A 66 -4.81 -11.36 -0.21
C TRP A 66 -3.90 -12.54 -0.51
N GLU A 67 -4.30 -13.41 -1.43
CA GLU A 67 -3.47 -14.51 -1.91
C GLU A 67 -2.17 -14.01 -2.52
N ALA A 68 -2.24 -12.94 -3.33
CA ALA A 68 -1.06 -12.33 -3.92
C ALA A 68 -0.14 -11.71 -2.86
N MET A 69 -0.67 -11.04 -1.83
CA MET A 69 0.13 -10.51 -0.73
C MET A 69 0.86 -11.61 0.04
N LEU A 70 0.17 -12.69 0.41
CA LEU A 70 0.79 -13.83 1.08
C LEU A 70 1.92 -14.44 0.25
N ASN A 71 1.72 -14.53 -1.06
CA ASN A 71 2.73 -15.08 -1.98
C ASN A 71 3.92 -14.12 -2.17
N ALA A 72 3.68 -12.80 -2.15
CA ALA A 72 4.73 -11.79 -2.22
C ALA A 72 5.67 -11.88 -1.01
N ASP A 73 5.13 -12.08 0.20
CA ASP A 73 5.94 -12.29 1.40
C ASP A 73 6.73 -13.60 1.34
N ALA A 74 6.07 -14.71 1.00
CA ALA A 74 6.72 -16.01 0.91
C ALA A 74 7.92 -16.01 -0.06
N ARG A 75 7.89 -15.15 -1.09
CA ARG A 75 8.96 -15.01 -2.09
C ARG A 75 9.91 -13.85 -1.79
N LYS A 76 9.64 -13.04 -0.77
CA LYS A 76 10.36 -11.77 -0.50
C LYS A 76 10.47 -10.90 -1.75
N ALA A 77 9.36 -10.83 -2.52
CA ALA A 77 9.34 -10.14 -3.80
C ALA A 77 9.53 -8.64 -3.62
N ASN A 78 10.37 -8.02 -4.45
CA ASN A 78 10.57 -6.57 -4.47
C ASN A 78 9.36 -5.90 -5.13
N LEU A 79 8.34 -5.64 -4.34
CA LEU A 79 7.05 -5.13 -4.77
C LEU A 79 6.59 -4.02 -3.82
N ILE A 80 6.22 -2.88 -4.38
CA ILE A 80 5.58 -1.78 -3.64
C ILE A 80 4.08 -1.85 -3.90
N VAL A 81 3.28 -1.95 -2.83
CA VAL A 81 1.82 -1.89 -2.91
C VAL A 81 1.34 -0.54 -2.37
N VAL A 82 0.69 0.22 -3.22
CA VAL A 82 0.06 1.49 -2.87
C VAL A 82 -1.43 1.25 -2.66
N LEU A 83 -1.87 1.28 -1.41
CA LEU A 83 -3.29 1.27 -1.09
C LEU A 83 -3.86 2.68 -1.24
N ASN A 84 -4.69 2.88 -2.26
CA ASN A 84 -5.38 4.14 -2.51
C ASN A 84 -6.75 4.09 -1.85
N ASP A 85 -6.91 4.87 -0.80
CA ASP A 85 -8.16 4.94 -0.04
C ASP A 85 -8.70 6.37 -0.08
N ASN A 86 -9.93 6.50 -0.56
CA ASN A 86 -10.64 7.77 -0.67
C ASN A 86 -12.01 7.71 0.05
N ASP A 87 -12.22 6.72 0.92
CA ASP A 87 -13.47 6.46 1.63
C ASP A 87 -14.67 6.22 0.70
N MET A 88 -14.43 5.96 -0.60
CA MET A 88 -15.49 5.76 -1.59
C MET A 88 -15.39 4.39 -2.25
N SER A 89 -16.51 3.65 -2.20
CA SER A 89 -16.74 2.47 -3.02
C SER A 89 -18.08 2.58 -3.74
N ILE A 90 -18.38 1.65 -4.66
CA ILE A 90 -19.67 1.61 -5.40
C ILE A 90 -20.85 1.45 -4.44
N SER A 91 -20.65 0.82 -3.30
CA SER A 91 -21.58 0.74 -2.17
C SER A 91 -20.82 0.95 -0.86
N GLU A 92 -21.56 1.24 0.22
CA GLU A 92 -20.90 1.33 1.53
C GLU A 92 -20.09 0.08 1.83
N ASN A 93 -18.83 0.27 2.16
CA ASN A 93 -17.93 -0.82 2.53
C ASN A 93 -18.41 -1.48 3.81
N VAL A 94 -18.90 -2.71 3.72
CA VAL A 94 -19.35 -3.51 4.85
C VAL A 94 -18.33 -4.59 5.17
N GLY A 95 -18.12 -4.85 6.46
CA GLY A 95 -17.28 -5.97 6.90
C GLY A 95 -16.10 -5.58 7.77
N ALA A 96 -15.33 -6.60 8.18
CA ALA A 96 -14.23 -6.42 9.13
C ALA A 96 -13.07 -5.63 8.54
N LEU A 97 -12.77 -5.85 7.26
CA LEU A 97 -11.68 -5.17 6.56
C LEU A 97 -11.95 -3.67 6.39
N SER A 98 -13.19 -3.30 5.99
CA SER A 98 -13.60 -1.91 5.90
C SER A 98 -13.45 -1.19 7.24
N ARG A 99 -13.98 -1.79 8.33
CA ARG A 99 -13.79 -1.24 9.68
C ARG A 99 -12.33 -1.13 10.09
N TYR A 100 -11.50 -2.05 9.62
CA TYR A 100 -10.06 -2.02 9.87
C TYR A 100 -9.40 -0.86 9.10
N LEU A 101 -9.70 -0.69 7.81
CA LEU A 101 -9.19 0.42 6.98
C LEU A 101 -9.64 1.78 7.51
N THR A 102 -10.92 1.93 7.88
CA THR A 102 -11.44 3.15 8.52
C THR A 102 -10.68 3.47 9.81
N ARG A 103 -10.29 2.44 10.59
CA ARG A 103 -9.49 2.63 11.81
C ARG A 103 -8.06 3.07 11.50
N ILE A 104 -7.47 2.65 10.36
CA ILE A 104 -6.18 3.15 9.86
C ILE A 104 -6.25 4.64 9.59
N ILE A 105 -7.28 5.08 8.89
CA ILE A 105 -7.45 6.48 8.47
C ILE A 105 -7.76 7.38 9.65
N SER A 106 -8.64 6.93 10.55
CA SER A 106 -8.98 7.67 11.78
C SER A 106 -7.79 7.84 12.73
N SER A 107 -6.74 7.03 12.57
CA SER A 107 -5.49 7.15 13.34
C SER A 107 -4.62 8.35 12.94
N ARG A 108 -5.04 9.19 11.98
CA ARG A 108 -4.40 10.50 11.72
C ARG A 108 -4.24 11.34 12.99
N THR A 109 -5.18 11.21 13.92
CA THR A 109 -5.08 11.82 15.26
C THR A 109 -3.90 11.23 16.05
N TYR A 110 -3.61 9.93 15.87
CA TYR A 110 -2.47 9.26 16.52
C TYR A 110 -1.13 9.74 15.97
N ALA A 111 -1.02 9.96 14.65
CA ALA A 111 0.21 10.50 14.05
C ALA A 111 0.52 11.93 14.58
N LYS A 112 -0.49 12.78 14.70
CA LYS A 112 -0.34 14.14 15.29
C LYS A 112 -0.03 14.11 16.78
N VAL A 113 -0.61 13.21 17.54
CA VAL A 113 -0.32 13.01 18.97
C VAL A 113 1.07 12.44 19.16
N ARG A 114 1.53 11.54 18.29
CA ARG A 114 2.89 10.98 18.30
C ARG A 114 3.95 12.02 17.99
N GLU A 115 3.73 12.91 17.01
CA GLU A 115 4.65 14.02 16.73
C GLU A 115 4.68 15.05 17.86
N GLY A 116 3.53 15.40 18.40
CA GLY A 116 3.43 16.27 19.59
C GLY A 116 4.09 15.65 20.80
N GLY A 117 3.89 14.36 21.07
CA GLY A 117 4.50 13.62 22.18
C GLY A 117 6.02 13.49 22.04
N LYS A 118 6.55 13.27 20.83
CA LYS A 118 8.00 13.23 20.58
C LYS A 118 8.67 14.58 20.89
N ARG A 119 8.07 15.69 20.49
CA ARG A 119 8.55 17.04 20.78
C ARG A 119 8.56 17.37 22.28
N PHE A 120 7.62 16.82 23.06
CA PHE A 120 7.51 17.05 24.49
C PHE A 120 8.49 16.19 25.31
N LEU A 121 8.91 15.01 24.80
CA LEU A 121 9.77 14.04 25.50
C LEU A 121 11.25 14.12 25.08
N GLU A 122 11.62 14.99 24.15
CA GLU A 122 13.00 15.20 23.71
C GLU A 122 14.00 15.53 24.85
N PRO A 123 13.63 16.23 25.96
CA PRO A 123 14.57 16.55 27.03
C PRO A 123 14.77 15.43 28.07
N MET A 124 14.08 14.26 27.97
CA MET A 124 14.15 13.22 29.03
C MET A 124 14.52 11.83 28.47
N PRO A 125 15.81 11.43 28.49
CA PRO A 125 16.29 10.18 27.88
C PRO A 125 15.67 8.91 28.47
N THR A 126 15.44 8.86 29.78
CA THR A 126 14.90 7.69 30.52
C THR A 126 13.41 7.47 30.24
N MET A 127 12.63 8.53 30.09
CA MET A 127 11.22 8.44 29.69
C MET A 127 11.05 8.07 28.22
N ARG A 128 12.01 8.41 27.39
CA ARG A 128 12.03 8.03 25.97
C ARG A 128 12.18 6.52 25.77
N GLU A 129 12.98 5.86 26.60
CA GLU A 129 13.18 4.41 26.54
C GLU A 129 11.98 3.64 27.10
N PHE A 130 11.35 4.16 28.14
CA PHE A 130 10.09 3.63 28.66
C PHE A 130 8.93 3.84 27.66
N ALA A 131 8.85 5.01 27.05
CA ALA A 131 7.87 5.31 26.00
C ALA A 131 8.08 4.42 24.78
N ARG A 132 9.34 4.11 24.39
CA ARG A 132 9.65 3.17 23.31
C ARG A 132 9.19 1.74 23.61
N ARG A 133 9.45 1.24 24.83
CA ARG A 133 8.99 -0.10 25.28
C ARG A 133 7.46 -0.16 25.39
N SER A 134 6.82 0.89 25.87
CA SER A 134 5.36 0.98 25.90
C SER A 134 4.78 1.11 24.50
N GLU A 135 5.46 1.81 23.59
CA GLU A 135 5.09 1.90 22.16
C GLU A 135 5.21 0.53 21.46
N GLU A 136 6.22 -0.27 21.77
CA GLU A 136 6.38 -1.64 21.27
C GLU A 136 5.29 -2.59 21.82
N HIS A 137 4.89 -2.43 23.07
CA HIS A 137 3.78 -3.20 23.67
C HIS A 137 2.39 -2.74 23.20
N LEU A 138 2.19 -1.45 22.97
CA LEU A 138 0.97 -0.89 22.39
C LEU A 138 0.87 -1.20 20.88
N LYS A 139 2.00 -1.36 20.17
CA LYS A 139 2.04 -1.82 18.78
C LYS A 139 1.41 -3.20 18.62
N GLY A 140 1.56 -4.09 19.60
CA GLY A 140 0.94 -5.42 19.58
C GLY A 140 -0.57 -5.43 19.79
N MET A 141 -1.16 -4.34 20.27
CA MET A 141 -2.58 -4.37 20.68
C MET A 141 -3.55 -3.59 19.77
N VAL A 142 -3.13 -2.58 19.00
CA VAL A 142 -4.11 -1.67 18.34
C VAL A 142 -3.62 -0.98 17.06
N LEU A 143 -2.47 -1.31 16.45
CA LEU A 143 -2.01 -0.55 15.29
C LEU A 143 -2.45 -1.13 13.94
N PRO A 144 -2.91 -0.24 13.04
CA PRO A 144 -3.33 -0.60 11.69
C PRO A 144 -2.22 -1.20 10.81
N SER A 145 -0.95 -0.97 11.18
CA SER A 145 0.22 -1.55 10.54
C SER A 145 0.29 -3.07 10.72
N THR A 146 -0.25 -3.62 11.82
CA THR A 146 -0.07 -5.02 12.20
C THR A 146 -0.59 -6.00 11.14
N LEU A 147 -1.73 -5.72 10.50
CA LEU A 147 -2.29 -6.62 9.50
C LEU A 147 -1.35 -6.79 8.30
N PHE A 148 -0.76 -5.72 7.80
CA PHE A 148 0.16 -5.78 6.67
C PHE A 148 1.53 -6.31 7.09
N GLU A 149 2.01 -5.93 8.28
CA GLU A 149 3.26 -6.43 8.86
C GLU A 149 3.19 -7.92 9.18
N GLU A 150 2.06 -8.42 9.70
CA GLU A 150 1.79 -9.85 9.90
C GLU A 150 1.75 -10.64 8.58
N ARG A 151 1.55 -9.96 7.45
CA ARG A 151 1.63 -10.52 6.10
C ARG A 151 2.99 -10.30 5.45
N GLY A 152 3.98 -9.90 6.22
CA GLY A 152 5.37 -9.73 5.79
C GLY A 152 5.65 -8.47 4.99
N PHE A 153 4.70 -7.52 4.91
CA PHE A 153 4.92 -6.22 4.28
C PHE A 153 5.49 -5.22 5.27
N THR A 154 6.42 -4.40 4.82
CA THR A 154 6.86 -3.25 5.60
C THR A 154 5.89 -2.10 5.39
N TYR A 155 5.15 -1.73 6.43
CA TYR A 155 4.17 -0.66 6.35
C TYR A 155 4.81 0.73 6.55
N HIS A 156 4.50 1.66 5.66
CA HIS A 156 5.12 3.01 5.64
C HIS A 156 4.18 4.14 6.08
N GLY A 157 3.08 3.81 6.69
CA GLY A 157 2.12 4.78 7.20
C GLY A 157 1.18 5.34 6.14
N VAL A 158 0.45 6.39 6.52
CA VAL A 158 -0.47 7.09 5.64
C VAL A 158 0.21 8.31 5.05
N VAL A 159 0.16 8.42 3.73
CA VAL A 159 0.70 9.54 2.95
C VAL A 159 -0.48 10.31 2.36
N ASP A 160 -0.43 11.63 2.39
CA ASP A 160 -1.43 12.44 1.69
C ASP A 160 -1.20 12.34 0.17
N GLY A 161 -2.08 11.62 -0.53
CA GLY A 161 -2.00 11.42 -1.97
C GLY A 161 -2.17 12.71 -2.80
N HIS A 162 -2.66 13.81 -2.21
CA HIS A 162 -2.75 15.12 -2.84
C HIS A 162 -1.48 15.96 -2.65
N ASP A 163 -0.62 15.63 -1.68
CA ASP A 163 0.72 16.20 -1.59
C ASP A 163 1.70 15.42 -2.49
N VAL A 164 1.80 15.86 -3.73
CA VAL A 164 2.67 15.23 -4.75
C VAL A 164 4.14 15.21 -4.32
N LYS A 165 4.60 16.20 -3.55
CA LYS A 165 6.00 16.27 -3.10
C LYS A 165 6.27 15.20 -2.06
N GLU A 166 5.36 15.03 -1.09
CA GLU A 166 5.44 13.98 -0.08
C GLU A 166 5.37 12.59 -0.73
N LEU A 167 4.43 12.39 -1.68
CA LEU A 167 4.25 11.13 -2.40
C LEU A 167 5.52 10.74 -3.17
N VAL A 168 6.08 11.67 -3.96
CA VAL A 168 7.32 11.44 -4.73
C VAL A 168 8.50 11.15 -3.82
N SER A 169 8.63 11.90 -2.71
CA SER A 169 9.69 11.68 -1.72
C SER A 169 9.60 10.28 -1.09
N THR A 170 8.38 9.85 -0.75
CA THR A 170 8.12 8.54 -0.18
C THR A 170 8.45 7.43 -1.17
N LEU A 171 7.94 7.49 -2.40
CA LEU A 171 8.22 6.48 -3.42
C LEU A 171 9.71 6.39 -3.77
N ARG A 172 10.43 7.51 -3.84
CA ARG A 172 11.90 7.52 -4.03
C ARG A 172 12.63 6.80 -2.90
N ARG A 173 12.20 6.99 -1.66
CA ARG A 173 12.78 6.32 -0.49
C ARG A 173 12.53 4.82 -0.49
N LEU A 174 11.38 4.36 -1.01
CA LEU A 174 11.01 2.95 -1.08
C LEU A 174 11.69 2.21 -2.25
N ARG A 175 12.04 2.91 -3.31
CA ARG A 175 12.56 2.33 -4.56
C ARG A 175 13.80 1.42 -4.37
N GLY A 176 14.61 1.62 -3.35
CA GLY A 176 15.83 0.84 -3.11
C GLY A 176 15.70 -0.19 -1.98
N ARG A 177 14.49 -0.41 -1.46
CA ARG A 177 14.28 -1.36 -0.38
C ARG A 177 13.99 -2.76 -0.91
N GLU A 178 14.47 -3.75 -0.17
CA GLU A 178 14.22 -5.17 -0.47
C GLU A 178 12.94 -5.65 0.21
N GLY A 179 12.31 -6.64 -0.42
CA GLY A 179 11.09 -7.26 0.06
C GLY A 179 9.81 -6.45 -0.23
N PRO A 180 8.65 -6.98 0.14
CA PRO A 180 7.37 -6.32 -0.11
C PRO A 180 7.15 -5.14 0.84
N GLN A 181 6.77 -4.00 0.26
CA GLN A 181 6.53 -2.73 0.92
C GLN A 181 5.06 -2.35 0.82
#